data_202e5727e8d35c58f14475898e3face6
#
_entry.id   202e5727e8d35c58f14475898e3face6
#
_cell.length_a   1.000
_cell.length_b   1.000
_cell.length_c   1.000
_cell.angle_alpha   90.00
_cell.angle_beta   90.00
_cell.angle_gamma   90.00
#
_symmetry.space_group_name_H-M   'P 1'
#
loop_
_entity.id
_entity.type
_entity.pdbx_description
1 polymer ?
#
loop_
_entity_poly.entity_id
_entity_poly.type
_entity_poly.pdbx_seq_one_letter_code
_entity_poly.pdbx_strand_id
1 'polypeptide(L)'
;MSEKYYNLYVEINNSKFIFYGEEIDSQNNSKIKYKLEVPAMGLEKNKISNFDEFFNTIKKNIYLSEQNLKCIFKETVLILDYLDTSFVALSGYKKLNGCQILRENITY
;
A
#
# COMPACT_ATOMS: atom_id res chain seq x y z
N MET A 1 -7.08 12.91 25.93
CA MET A 1 -7.56 11.96 24.96
C MET A 1 -6.46 11.58 24.02
N SER A 2 -6.21 10.31 23.87
CA SER A 2 -5.15 9.90 22.99
C SER A 2 -5.64 9.93 21.57
N GLU A 3 -4.80 10.41 20.72
CA GLU A 3 -5.09 10.45 19.31
C GLU A 3 -4.21 9.45 18.64
N LYS A 4 -4.84 8.58 17.89
CA LYS A 4 -4.13 7.57 17.15
C LYS A 4 -4.33 7.82 15.69
N TYR A 5 -3.34 7.45 14.91
CA TYR A 5 -3.54 7.42 13.48
C TYR A 5 -2.85 6.18 12.95
N TYR A 6 -3.16 5.86 11.70
CA TYR A 6 -2.69 4.63 11.09
C TYR A 6 -2.05 4.92 9.77
N ASN A 7 -0.97 4.23 9.50
CA ASN A 7 -0.32 4.26 8.20
C ASN A 7 -0.36 2.87 7.62
N LEU A 8 -0.36 2.79 6.31
CA LEU A 8 -0.37 1.50 5.63
C LEU A 8 0.92 1.36 4.81
N TYR A 9 1.52 0.20 4.91
CA TYR A 9 2.67 -0.14 4.09
C TYR A 9 2.27 -1.32 3.22
N VAL A 10 2.51 -1.21 1.93
CA VAL A 10 2.16 -2.26 0.98
C VAL A 10 3.43 -2.74 0.32
N GLU A 11 3.81 -3.96 0.61
CA GLU A 11 4.99 -4.56 0.00
C GLU A 11 4.52 -5.29 -1.26
N ILE A 12 5.13 -4.97 -2.39
CA ILE A 12 4.72 -5.49 -3.68
C ILE A 12 5.85 -6.32 -4.26
N ASN A 13 5.56 -7.58 -4.52
CA ASN A 13 6.49 -8.42 -5.23
C ASN A 13 5.70 -9.29 -6.21
N ASN A 14 6.38 -10.11 -6.98
CA ASN A 14 5.73 -10.88 -8.03
C ASN A 14 4.76 -11.93 -7.54
N SER A 15 4.90 -12.38 -6.33
CA SER A 15 4.06 -13.48 -5.85
C SER A 15 2.90 -12.98 -5.00
N LYS A 16 3.10 -11.88 -4.27
CA LYS A 16 2.03 -11.43 -3.38
C LYS A 16 2.20 -9.96 -3.03
N PHE A 17 1.09 -9.39 -2.58
CA PHE A 17 1.06 -8.05 -2.01
C PHE A 17 0.81 -8.24 -0.51
N ILE A 18 1.61 -7.57 0.32
CA ILE A 18 1.47 -7.66 1.76
C ILE A 18 1.14 -6.29 2.31
N PHE A 19 0.06 -6.22 3.06
CA PHE A 19 -0.44 -4.96 3.62
C PHE A 19 -0.20 -4.98 5.12
N TYR A 20 0.51 -3.96 5.61
CA TYR A 20 0.80 -3.83 7.04
C TYR A 20 0.14 -2.55 7.56
N GLY A 21 -0.72 -2.70 8.55
CA GLY A 21 -1.31 -1.53 9.19
C GLY A 21 -0.54 -1.18 10.44
N GLU A 22 -0.02 0.01 10.49
CA GLU A 22 0.76 0.49 11.63
C GLU A 22 -0.06 1.49 12.43
N GLU A 23 -0.13 1.29 13.73
CA GLU A 23 -0.82 2.21 14.62
C GLU A 23 0.22 3.10 15.29
N ILE A 24 0.00 4.40 15.23
CA ILE A 24 0.87 5.37 15.89
C ILE A 24 0.03 6.04 16.98
N ASP A 25 0.50 5.97 18.21
CA ASP A 25 -0.26 6.59 19.31
C ASP A 25 0.19 8.03 19.56
N SER A 26 -0.42 8.67 20.55
CA SER A 26 -0.15 10.06 20.83
C SER A 26 1.28 10.34 21.27
N GLN A 27 2.00 9.30 21.65
CA GLN A 27 3.39 9.43 22.08
C GLN A 27 4.36 8.99 21.00
N ASN A 28 3.85 8.82 19.79
CA ASN A 28 4.64 8.39 18.64
C ASN A 28 5.18 6.97 18.76
N ASN A 29 4.57 6.16 19.61
CA ASN A 29 4.91 4.74 19.65
C ASN A 29 4.16 4.07 18.52
N SER A 30 4.85 3.19 17.81
CA SER A 30 4.24 2.52 16.69
C SER A 30 4.26 1.02 16.87
N LYS A 31 3.28 0.36 16.30
CA LYS A 31 3.27 -1.09 16.26
C LYS A 31 2.40 -1.56 15.12
N ILE A 32 2.72 -2.72 14.59
CA ILE A 32 1.95 -3.32 13.50
C ILE A 32 0.74 -3.99 14.11
N LYS A 33 -0.43 -3.53 13.72
CA LYS A 33 -1.69 -4.05 14.23
C LYS A 33 -2.41 -4.93 13.23
N TYR A 34 -1.93 -4.99 11.99
CA TYR A 34 -2.67 -5.66 10.94
C TYR A 34 -1.71 -6.12 9.86
N LYS A 35 -1.97 -7.31 9.35
CA LYS A 35 -1.20 -7.83 8.24
C LYS A 35 -2.14 -8.63 7.35
N LEU A 36 -2.09 -8.36 6.06
CA LEU A 36 -2.88 -9.08 5.08
C LEU A 36 -2.01 -9.43 3.90
N GLU A 37 -2.08 -10.68 3.46
CA GLU A 37 -1.37 -11.12 2.27
C GLU A 37 -2.38 -11.56 1.23
N VAL A 38 -2.20 -11.08 0.01
CA VAL A 38 -3.06 -11.49 -1.10
C VAL A 38 -2.17 -11.82 -2.28
N PRO A 39 -2.64 -12.66 -3.20
CA PRO A 39 -1.84 -12.97 -4.39
C PRO A 39 -1.62 -11.71 -5.21
N ALA A 40 -0.45 -11.59 -5.81
CA ALA A 40 -0.15 -10.47 -6.68
C ALA A 40 -1.02 -10.56 -7.93
N MET A 41 -1.48 -9.39 -8.38
CA MET A 41 -2.31 -9.31 -9.56
C MET A 41 -1.79 -8.20 -10.46
N GLY A 42 -1.87 -8.43 -11.75
CA GLY A 42 -1.46 -7.43 -12.71
C GLY A 42 0.04 -7.30 -12.89
N LEU A 43 0.81 -8.23 -12.34
CA LEU A 43 2.25 -8.24 -12.47
C LEU A 43 2.71 -9.47 -13.24
N GLU A 44 3.77 -9.29 -14.00
CA GLU A 44 4.37 -10.39 -14.75
C GLU A 44 5.84 -10.06 -14.96
N LYS A 45 6.71 -10.97 -14.55
CA LYS A 45 8.16 -10.81 -14.77
C LYS A 45 8.67 -9.45 -14.30
N ASN A 46 8.32 -9.10 -13.06
CA ASN A 46 8.75 -7.87 -12.41
C ASN A 46 8.24 -6.60 -13.08
N LYS A 47 7.14 -6.69 -13.81
CA LYS A 47 6.56 -5.53 -14.47
C LYS A 47 5.06 -5.53 -14.29
N ILE A 48 4.46 -4.36 -14.42
CA ILE A 48 3.02 -4.27 -14.42
C ILE A 48 2.56 -4.68 -15.82
N SER A 49 1.86 -5.81 -15.89
CA SER A 49 1.31 -6.30 -17.16
C SER A 49 -0.11 -5.81 -17.37
N ASN A 50 -0.82 -5.53 -16.28
CA ASN A 50 -2.19 -5.04 -16.36
C ASN A 50 -2.37 -4.03 -15.23
N PHE A 51 -2.27 -2.76 -15.57
CA PHE A 51 -2.31 -1.70 -14.57
C PHE A 51 -3.64 -1.65 -13.83
N ASP A 52 -4.75 -1.80 -14.55
CA ASP A 52 -6.06 -1.72 -13.92
C ASP A 52 -6.24 -2.82 -12.88
N GLU A 53 -5.81 -4.03 -13.22
CA GLU A 53 -5.92 -5.15 -12.30
C GLU A 53 -5.03 -4.93 -11.07
N PHE A 54 -3.82 -4.47 -11.32
CA PHE A 54 -2.87 -4.17 -10.26
C PHE A 54 -3.43 -3.09 -9.33
N PHE A 55 -3.85 -1.98 -9.92
CA PHE A 55 -4.35 -0.84 -9.16
C PHE A 55 -5.61 -1.20 -8.38
N ASN A 56 -6.54 -1.89 -9.03
CA ASN A 56 -7.80 -2.24 -8.38
C ASN A 56 -7.61 -3.22 -7.24
N THR A 57 -6.65 -4.14 -7.39
CA THR A 57 -6.35 -5.08 -6.32
C THR A 57 -5.80 -4.36 -5.11
N ILE A 58 -4.89 -3.42 -5.33
CA ILE A 58 -4.33 -2.66 -4.22
C ILE A 58 -5.41 -1.80 -3.57
N LYS A 59 -6.19 -1.09 -4.37
CA LYS A 59 -7.23 -0.22 -3.87
C LYS A 59 -8.27 -0.99 -3.04
N LYS A 60 -8.70 -2.13 -3.57
CA LYS A 60 -9.68 -2.96 -2.88
C LYS A 60 -9.17 -3.41 -1.52
N ASN A 61 -7.90 -3.80 -1.46
CA ASN A 61 -7.36 -4.31 -0.22
C ASN A 61 -7.00 -3.20 0.77
N ILE A 62 -6.71 -2.00 0.30
CA ILE A 62 -6.58 -0.86 1.19
C ILE A 62 -7.93 -0.59 1.85
N TYR A 63 -8.99 -0.60 1.06
CA TYR A 63 -10.33 -0.38 1.61
C TYR A 63 -10.68 -1.45 2.63
N LEU A 64 -10.37 -2.70 2.31
CA LEU A 64 -10.62 -3.81 3.22
C LEU A 64 -9.84 -3.64 4.52
N SER A 65 -8.62 -3.19 4.42
CA SER A 65 -7.78 -2.97 5.59
C SER A 65 -8.35 -1.86 6.46
N GLU A 66 -8.84 -0.80 5.84
CA GLU A 66 -9.48 0.28 6.59
C GLU A 66 -10.72 -0.21 7.30
N GLN A 67 -11.49 -1.07 6.66
CA GLN A 67 -12.67 -1.64 7.27
C GLN A 67 -12.30 -2.48 8.49
N ASN A 68 -11.26 -3.29 8.36
CA ASN A 68 -10.84 -4.14 9.45
C ASN A 68 -10.29 -3.35 10.64
N LEU A 69 -9.56 -2.30 10.38
CA LEU A 69 -8.98 -1.48 11.44
C LEU A 69 -9.92 -0.36 11.88
N LYS A 70 -11.02 -0.17 11.16
CA LYS A 70 -11.98 0.89 11.46
C LYS A 70 -11.28 2.25 11.46
N CYS A 71 -10.51 2.50 10.42
CA CYS A 71 -9.74 3.72 10.31
C CYS A 71 -9.63 4.15 8.86
N ILE A 72 -9.12 5.36 8.67
CA ILE A 72 -8.67 5.82 7.37
C ILE A 72 -7.17 6.05 7.52
N PHE A 73 -6.39 5.45 6.62
CA PHE A 73 -4.95 5.58 6.74
C PHE A 73 -4.50 7.00 6.42
N LYS A 74 -3.61 7.51 7.24
CA LYS A 74 -3.07 8.84 7.03
C LYS A 74 -2.13 8.86 5.83
N GLU A 75 -1.31 7.82 5.71
CA GLU A 75 -0.40 7.67 4.59
C GLU A 75 -0.37 6.23 4.14
N THR A 76 -0.18 6.03 2.85
CA THR A 76 0.03 4.70 2.28
C THR A 76 1.35 4.72 1.53
N VAL A 77 2.23 3.81 1.87
CA VAL A 77 3.55 3.70 1.30
C VAL A 77 3.65 2.40 0.51
N LEU A 78 4.05 2.50 -0.74
CA LEU A 78 4.28 1.31 -1.56
C LEU A 78 5.76 0.98 -1.52
N ILE A 79 6.05 -0.27 -1.19
CA ILE A 79 7.42 -0.77 -1.18
C ILE A 79 7.55 -1.72 -2.35
N LEU A 80 8.32 -1.32 -3.35
CA LEU A 80 8.46 -2.08 -4.58
C LEU A 80 9.68 -2.97 -4.47
N ASP A 81 9.42 -4.25 -4.21
CA ASP A 81 10.48 -5.20 -3.97
C ASP A 81 10.73 -6.01 -5.24
N TYR A 82 11.94 -5.91 -5.78
CA TYR A 82 12.34 -6.68 -6.97
C TYR A 82 11.56 -6.35 -8.24
N LEU A 83 11.02 -5.14 -8.32
CA LEU A 83 10.30 -4.75 -9.51
C LEU A 83 11.17 -3.87 -10.40
N ASP A 84 10.87 -3.93 -11.69
CA ASP A 84 11.59 -3.14 -12.66
C ASP A 84 11.28 -1.67 -12.46
N THR A 85 12.29 -0.81 -12.59
CA THR A 85 12.10 0.61 -12.41
C THR A 85 11.21 1.23 -13.47
N SER A 86 10.94 0.53 -14.56
CA SER A 86 9.97 1.03 -15.54
C SER A 86 8.61 1.21 -14.89
N PHE A 87 8.47 0.79 -13.69
CA PHE A 87 7.33 1.00 -12.84
C PHE A 87 7.00 2.46 -12.68
N VAL A 88 7.89 3.29 -13.06
CA VAL A 88 7.65 4.70 -12.97
C VAL A 88 6.40 5.13 -13.70
N ALA A 89 5.85 4.24 -14.49
CA ALA A 89 4.56 4.54 -15.10
C ALA A 89 3.53 4.89 -14.06
N LEU A 90 3.79 4.53 -12.81
CA LEU A 90 2.92 4.90 -11.72
C LEU A 90 3.14 6.33 -11.27
N SER A 91 4.03 7.05 -11.93
CA SER A 91 4.31 8.42 -11.54
C SER A 91 3.07 9.30 -11.51
N GLY A 92 2.07 8.92 -12.25
CA GLY A 92 0.82 9.65 -12.23
C GLY A 92 -0.13 9.16 -11.16
N TYR A 93 0.41 8.63 -10.09
CA TYR A 93 -0.40 8.05 -9.04
C TYR A 93 -1.49 8.97 -8.56
N LYS A 94 -2.47 8.39 -7.93
CA LYS A 94 -3.62 9.13 -7.42
C LYS A 94 -3.89 8.69 -5.99
N LYS A 95 -4.77 9.42 -5.34
CA LYS A 95 -5.19 9.01 -4.01
C LYS A 95 -5.97 7.73 -4.09
N LEU A 96 -5.77 6.87 -3.11
CA LEU A 96 -6.47 5.61 -2.98
C LEU A 96 -7.29 5.69 -1.71
N ASN A 97 -8.60 5.82 -1.85
CA ASN A 97 -9.51 5.90 -0.70
C ASN A 97 -9.09 6.97 0.31
N GLY A 98 -8.70 8.12 -0.20
CA GLY A 98 -8.28 9.20 0.68
C GLY A 98 -6.82 9.12 1.07
N CYS A 99 -6.17 8.03 0.78
CA CYS A 99 -4.75 7.89 1.04
C CYS A 99 -3.96 8.32 -0.16
N GLN A 100 -2.74 8.67 0.08
CA GLN A 100 -1.85 9.11 -0.98
C GLN A 100 -0.65 8.17 -1.06
N ILE A 101 -0.37 7.72 -2.27
CA ILE A 101 0.82 6.89 -2.49
C ILE A 101 2.01 7.83 -2.54
N LEU A 102 3.01 7.55 -1.74
CA LEU A 102 4.21 8.38 -1.69
C LEU A 102 5.03 8.18 -2.94
N ARG A 103 5.21 9.26 -3.67
CA ARG A 103 5.82 9.19 -4.97
C ARG A 103 7.26 8.71 -4.96
N GLU A 104 8.02 9.09 -3.95
CA GLU A 104 9.41 8.70 -3.88
C GLU A 104 9.57 7.19 -3.72
N ASN A 105 8.51 6.49 -3.44
CA ASN A 105 8.58 5.03 -3.35
C ASN A 105 8.39 4.36 -4.69
N ILE A 106 8.10 5.13 -5.71
CA ILE A 106 7.91 4.60 -7.05
C ILE A 106 8.86 5.24 -8.01
N THR A 107 9.95 5.69 -7.56
CA THR A 107 10.78 6.40 -8.44
C THR A 107 11.62 5.58 -9.30
N TYR A 108 12.15 6.16 -10.04
CA TYR A 108 12.79 5.95 -11.23
C TYR A 108 14.30 5.72 -11.04
#